data_feb627d396adb1943d74622e341929fb
#
_entry.id   feb627d396adb1943d74622e341929fb
#
_cell.length_a   1.000
_cell.length_b   1.000
_cell.length_c   1.000
_cell.angle_alpha   90.00
_cell.angle_beta   90.00
_cell.angle_gamma   90.00
#
_symmetry.space_group_name_H-M   'P 1'
#
loop_
_entity.id
_entity.type
_entity.pdbx_description
1 polymer ?
#
loop_
_entity_poly.entity_id
_entity_poly.type
_entity_poly.pdbx_seq_one_letter_code
_entity_poly.pdbx_strand_id
1 'polypeptide(L)'
;LVLKKYEEMNSLQIDALREIGSIGTGNAATALSSMLGIEVRIPLPEVQILEFNAAVEKLGGFETIAAGIISDLRGEINGLMLALFQLDAINLLLGRTLGKQIKDYSELTEIENSAVIEIGNILISSFINALSGLSGVRITPSVPQLSIDMQDYIMLIGGSFLVEGKEVPCRLLLAPDVRSLNYLLNKLGICE
;
A
#
# COMPACT_ATOMS: atom_id res chain seq x y z
N LEU A 1 -16.85 -20.60 -6.16
CA LEU A 1 -17.60 -19.48 -6.79
C LEU A 1 -16.60 -18.50 -7.41
N VAL A 2 -16.71 -18.20 -8.70
CA VAL A 2 -15.83 -17.19 -9.34
C VAL A 2 -16.46 -15.82 -9.12
N LEU A 3 -15.75 -14.94 -8.42
CA LEU A 3 -16.20 -13.56 -8.20
C LEU A 3 -16.29 -12.80 -9.52
N LYS A 4 -17.35 -12.08 -9.73
CA LYS A 4 -17.53 -11.14 -10.83
C LYS A 4 -17.25 -9.69 -10.40
N LYS A 5 -17.42 -9.43 -9.11
CA LYS A 5 -17.23 -8.13 -8.48
C LYS A 5 -16.63 -8.29 -7.08
N TYR A 6 -16.00 -7.26 -6.60
CA TYR A 6 -15.42 -7.22 -5.25
C TYR A 6 -16.45 -7.41 -4.13
N GLU A 7 -17.67 -6.87 -4.30
CA GLU A 7 -18.74 -6.93 -3.30
C GLU A 7 -19.28 -8.35 -3.09
N GLU A 8 -18.98 -9.29 -3.98
CA GLU A 8 -19.38 -10.69 -3.86
C GLU A 8 -18.51 -11.49 -2.90
N MET A 9 -17.45 -10.90 -2.34
CA MET A 9 -16.57 -11.59 -1.41
C MET A 9 -17.29 -11.95 -0.11
N ASN A 10 -17.09 -13.19 0.33
CA ASN A 10 -17.57 -13.66 1.62
C ASN A 10 -16.56 -13.33 2.76
N SER A 11 -16.97 -13.57 4.00
CA SER A 11 -16.15 -13.28 5.19
C SER A 11 -14.81 -14.00 5.17
N LEU A 12 -14.75 -15.26 4.73
CA LEU A 12 -13.54 -16.05 4.67
C LEU A 12 -12.53 -15.44 3.69
N GLN A 13 -13.00 -14.96 2.55
CA GLN A 13 -12.17 -14.30 1.54
C GLN A 13 -11.63 -12.96 2.05
N ILE A 14 -12.46 -12.19 2.76
CA ILE A 14 -12.04 -10.93 3.40
C ILE A 14 -11.02 -11.19 4.51
N ASP A 15 -11.22 -12.22 5.35
CA ASP A 15 -10.29 -12.57 6.40
C ASP A 15 -8.94 -13.03 5.85
N ALA A 16 -8.94 -13.77 4.75
CA ALA A 16 -7.70 -14.14 4.05
C ALA A 16 -6.94 -12.92 3.50
N LEU A 17 -7.64 -11.96 2.92
CA LEU A 17 -7.03 -10.71 2.46
C LEU A 17 -6.50 -9.88 3.63
N ARG A 18 -7.18 -9.92 4.79
CA ARG A 18 -6.71 -9.27 6.02
C ARG A 18 -5.41 -9.91 6.52
N GLU A 19 -5.32 -11.24 6.50
CA GLU A 19 -4.09 -11.97 6.87
C GLU A 19 -2.93 -11.62 5.93
N ILE A 20 -3.17 -11.64 4.62
CA ILE A 20 -2.19 -11.21 3.62
C ILE A 20 -1.76 -9.77 3.87
N GLY A 21 -2.72 -8.88 4.11
CA GLY A 21 -2.46 -7.49 4.43
C GLY A 21 -1.57 -7.35 5.66
N SER A 22 -1.84 -8.13 6.72
CA SER A 22 -1.06 -8.15 7.96
C SER A 22 0.39 -8.56 7.72
N ILE A 23 0.60 -9.64 6.98
CA ILE A 23 1.95 -10.14 6.67
C ILE A 23 2.68 -9.17 5.73
N GLY A 24 2.01 -8.67 4.70
CA GLY A 24 2.58 -7.72 3.76
C GLY A 24 3.00 -6.40 4.41
N THR A 25 2.13 -5.83 5.23
CA THR A 25 2.43 -4.60 5.97
C THR A 25 3.50 -4.81 7.05
N GLY A 26 3.54 -5.98 7.70
CA GLY A 26 4.59 -6.35 8.64
C GLY A 26 5.97 -6.38 7.99
N ASN A 27 6.09 -6.97 6.79
CA ASN A 27 7.34 -6.97 6.03
C ASN A 27 7.72 -5.55 5.56
N ALA A 28 6.75 -4.76 5.11
CA ALA A 28 6.99 -3.37 4.75
C ALA A 28 7.49 -2.54 5.95
N ALA A 29 6.91 -2.72 7.14
CA ALA A 29 7.36 -2.07 8.37
C ALA A 29 8.80 -2.47 8.75
N THR A 30 9.14 -3.75 8.59
CA THR A 30 10.49 -4.26 8.84
C THR A 30 11.51 -3.63 7.89
N ALA A 31 11.19 -3.56 6.59
CA ALA A 31 12.05 -2.92 5.60
C ALA A 31 12.25 -1.43 5.90
N LEU A 32 11.17 -0.73 6.26
CA LEU A 32 11.22 0.68 6.62
C LEU A 32 12.01 0.91 7.91
N SER A 33 11.85 0.05 8.92
CA SER A 33 12.66 0.09 10.15
C SER A 33 14.15 -0.02 9.88
N SER A 34 14.51 -0.96 9.01
CA SER A 34 15.91 -1.18 8.63
C SER A 34 16.50 0.03 7.89
N MET A 35 15.74 0.65 7.01
CA MET A 35 16.16 1.82 6.23
C MET A 35 16.31 3.07 7.13
N LEU A 36 15.34 3.30 8.02
CA LEU A 36 15.32 4.50 8.87
C LEU A 36 16.17 4.37 10.14
N GLY A 37 16.63 3.16 10.49
CA GLY A 37 17.35 2.90 11.74
C GLY A 37 16.52 3.11 13.00
N ILE A 38 15.20 3.04 12.91
CA ILE A 38 14.25 3.22 14.01
C ILE A 38 13.14 2.18 13.93
N GLU A 39 12.50 1.90 15.06
CA GLU A 39 11.37 0.98 15.07
C GLU A 39 10.14 1.58 14.38
N VAL A 40 9.69 0.90 13.33
CA VAL A 40 8.42 1.17 12.65
C VAL A 40 7.50 -0.02 12.88
N ARG A 41 6.30 0.23 13.34
CA ARG A 41 5.24 -0.78 13.49
C ARG A 41 4.04 -0.37 12.66
N ILE A 42 3.39 -1.34 12.06
CA ILE A 42 2.07 -1.15 11.43
C ILE A 42 1.08 -1.93 12.31
N PRO A 43 0.12 -1.26 12.96
CA PRO A 43 -0.97 -1.95 13.64
C PRO A 43 -1.73 -2.85 12.66
N LEU A 44 -2.53 -3.77 13.19
CA LEU A 44 -3.30 -4.71 12.37
C LEU A 44 -4.03 -3.94 11.25
N PRO A 45 -3.77 -4.22 9.97
CA PRO A 45 -4.35 -3.46 8.88
C PRO A 45 -5.86 -3.70 8.81
N GLU A 46 -6.61 -2.63 8.59
CA GLU A 46 -7.99 -2.73 8.16
C GLU A 46 -8.03 -3.09 6.68
N VAL A 47 -8.66 -4.21 6.34
CA VAL A 47 -9.00 -4.50 4.95
C VAL A 47 -10.43 -4.05 4.71
N GLN A 48 -10.60 -3.12 3.81
CA GLN A 48 -11.91 -2.62 3.40
C GLN A 48 -11.99 -2.62 1.89
N ILE A 49 -13.17 -2.96 1.40
CA ILE A 49 -13.51 -2.87 -0.02
C ILE A 49 -14.41 -1.66 -0.15
N LEU A 50 -13.92 -0.66 -0.84
CA LEU A 50 -14.60 0.62 -0.96
C LEU A 50 -14.66 1.01 -2.45
N GLU A 51 -15.75 1.66 -2.84
CA GLU A 51 -15.76 2.45 -4.06
C GLU A 51 -14.72 3.57 -3.96
N PHE A 52 -14.19 3.98 -5.10
CA PHE A 52 -13.15 5.00 -5.15
C PHE A 52 -13.46 6.26 -4.33
N ASN A 53 -14.64 6.85 -4.53
CA ASN A 53 -15.04 8.05 -3.79
C ASN A 53 -15.10 7.82 -2.28
N ALA A 54 -15.64 6.67 -1.85
CA ALA A 54 -15.69 6.29 -0.43
C ALA A 54 -14.29 6.05 0.15
N ALA A 55 -13.36 5.50 -0.64
CA ALA A 55 -11.97 5.35 -0.24
C ALA A 55 -11.29 6.71 -0.08
N VAL A 56 -11.49 7.63 -1.03
CA VAL A 56 -10.96 9.00 -0.95
C VAL A 56 -11.49 9.74 0.27
N GLU A 57 -12.80 9.70 0.53
CA GLU A 57 -13.41 10.31 1.72
C GLU A 57 -12.81 9.75 3.02
N LYS A 58 -12.59 8.43 3.08
CA LYS A 58 -11.95 7.79 4.24
C LYS A 58 -10.48 8.19 4.42
N LEU A 59 -9.81 8.57 3.35
CA LEU A 59 -8.42 9.05 3.34
C LEU A 59 -8.31 10.54 3.72
N GLY A 60 -9.44 11.21 3.96
CA GLY A 60 -9.51 12.63 4.35
C GLY A 60 -10.13 13.54 3.29
N GLY A 61 -10.71 12.97 2.24
CA GLY A 61 -11.36 13.69 1.15
C GLY A 61 -10.40 14.16 0.05
N PHE A 62 -10.96 14.66 -1.04
CA PHE A 62 -10.20 15.16 -2.21
C PHE A 62 -9.30 16.37 -1.90
N GLU A 63 -9.60 17.09 -0.80
CA GLU A 63 -8.81 18.25 -0.38
C GLU A 63 -7.58 17.86 0.44
N THR A 64 -7.46 16.59 0.86
CA THR A 64 -6.29 16.10 1.58
C THR A 64 -5.18 15.81 0.59
N ILE A 65 -4.23 16.70 0.49
CA ILE A 65 -3.05 16.52 -0.35
C ILE A 65 -2.16 15.46 0.28
N ALA A 66 -1.80 14.45 -0.49
CA ALA A 66 -0.86 13.41 -0.10
C ALA A 66 0.10 13.14 -1.26
N ALA A 67 1.34 12.79 -0.94
CA ALA A 67 2.24 12.25 -1.94
C ALA A 67 1.87 10.78 -2.18
N GLY A 68 1.51 10.44 -3.41
CA GLY A 68 1.13 9.10 -3.84
C GLY A 68 2.22 8.46 -4.71
N ILE A 69 2.69 7.29 -4.31
CA ILE A 69 3.60 6.46 -5.09
C ILE A 69 2.81 5.27 -5.61
N ILE A 70 2.64 5.22 -6.93
CA ILE A 70 1.85 4.18 -7.60
C ILE A 70 2.77 3.22 -8.37
N SER A 71 2.43 1.96 -8.36
CA SER A 71 3.09 0.92 -9.13
C SER A 71 2.07 -0.02 -9.75
N ASP A 72 2.13 -0.20 -11.06
CA ASP A 72 1.36 -1.24 -11.74
C ASP A 72 1.88 -2.60 -11.32
N LEU A 73 0.97 -3.53 -11.09
CA LEU A 73 1.27 -4.93 -10.86
C LEU A 73 1.10 -5.71 -12.15
N ARG A 74 2.08 -6.53 -12.47
CA ARG A 74 2.09 -7.37 -13.68
C ARG A 74 2.53 -8.80 -13.36
N GLY A 75 2.14 -9.72 -14.20
CA GLY A 75 2.48 -11.14 -14.08
C GLY A 75 1.24 -11.99 -13.92
N GLU A 76 1.22 -12.85 -12.92
CA GLU A 76 0.04 -13.69 -12.63
C GLU A 76 -1.06 -12.91 -11.91
N ILE A 77 -0.71 -11.78 -11.29
CA ILE A 77 -1.64 -10.78 -10.72
C ILE A 77 -1.40 -9.46 -11.44
N ASN A 78 -2.48 -8.88 -11.96
CA ASN A 78 -2.48 -7.55 -12.55
C ASN A 78 -3.34 -6.62 -11.70
N GLY A 79 -2.99 -5.35 -11.69
CA GLY A 79 -3.65 -4.33 -10.90
C GLY A 79 -2.70 -3.20 -10.57
N LEU A 80 -2.96 -2.53 -9.48
CA LEU A 80 -2.08 -1.47 -8.99
C LEU A 80 -1.86 -1.56 -7.48
N MET A 81 -0.76 -0.99 -7.04
CA MET A 81 -0.49 -0.74 -5.64
C MET A 81 -0.08 0.73 -5.45
N LEU A 82 -0.59 1.34 -4.39
CA LEU A 82 -0.41 2.75 -4.09
C LEU A 82 0.06 2.90 -2.65
N ALA A 83 1.12 3.66 -2.44
CA ALA A 83 1.54 4.13 -1.13
C ALA A 83 1.24 5.63 -1.01
N LEU A 84 0.46 6.02 -0.01
CA LEU A 84 0.08 7.40 0.26
C LEU A 84 0.78 7.90 1.52
N PHE A 85 1.40 9.07 1.42
CA PHE A 85 2.11 9.73 2.52
C PHE A 85 1.56 11.13 2.74
N GLN A 86 1.08 11.42 3.94
CA GLN A 86 0.78 12.79 4.33
C GLN A 86 2.07 13.56 4.67
N LEU A 87 1.98 14.88 4.76
CA LEU A 87 3.14 15.76 4.95
C LEU A 87 3.98 15.39 6.18
N ASP A 88 3.34 15.02 7.28
CA ASP A 88 4.03 14.59 8.51
C ASP A 88 4.86 13.32 8.29
N ALA A 89 4.32 12.37 7.50
CA ALA A 89 5.04 11.16 7.10
C ALA A 89 6.25 11.51 6.24
N ILE A 90 6.07 12.37 5.25
CA ILE A 90 7.17 12.86 4.39
C ILE A 90 8.25 13.53 5.24
N ASN A 91 7.88 14.42 6.15
CA ASN A 91 8.83 15.11 7.03
C ASN A 91 9.59 14.16 7.95
N LEU A 92 8.92 13.13 8.49
CA LEU A 92 9.61 12.11 9.26
C LEU A 92 10.63 11.35 8.39
N LEU A 93 10.21 10.90 7.20
CA LEU A 93 11.04 10.12 6.28
C LEU A 93 12.24 10.94 5.77
N LEU A 94 12.01 12.17 5.29
CA LEU A 94 13.07 13.07 4.83
C LEU A 94 13.99 13.51 5.98
N GLY A 95 13.44 13.73 7.16
CA GLY A 95 14.22 14.09 8.35
C GLY A 95 15.20 13.00 8.74
N ARG A 96 14.80 11.72 8.61
CA ARG A 96 15.65 10.57 8.92
C ARG A 96 16.64 10.20 7.82
N THR A 97 16.27 10.40 6.56
CA THR A 97 17.11 10.00 5.41
C THR A 97 18.03 11.12 4.94
N LEU A 98 17.56 12.36 4.92
CA LEU A 98 18.26 13.52 4.35
C LEU A 98 18.49 14.64 5.38
N GLY A 99 18.00 14.52 6.61
CA GLY A 99 18.08 15.58 7.63
C GLY A 99 17.25 16.82 7.29
N LYS A 100 16.21 16.70 6.46
CA LYS A 100 15.43 17.81 5.90
C LYS A 100 13.96 17.72 6.26
N GLN A 101 13.33 18.88 6.39
CA GLN A 101 11.89 19.04 6.56
C GLN A 101 11.37 20.06 5.54
N ILE A 102 10.12 19.87 5.12
CA ILE A 102 9.41 20.75 4.20
C ILE A 102 8.12 21.26 4.85
N LYS A 103 7.68 22.44 4.48
CA LYS A 103 6.41 23.02 4.93
C LYS A 103 5.25 22.69 3.99
N ASP A 104 5.59 22.43 2.73
CA ASP A 104 4.65 22.17 1.65
C ASP A 104 5.28 21.23 0.62
N TYR A 105 4.46 20.46 -0.09
CA TYR A 105 4.94 19.53 -1.13
C TYR A 105 5.64 20.23 -2.32
N SER A 106 5.34 21.51 -2.54
CA SER A 106 6.02 22.32 -3.57
C SER A 106 7.51 22.58 -3.28
N GLU A 107 7.94 22.36 -2.02
CA GLU A 107 9.35 22.47 -1.63
C GLU A 107 10.17 21.20 -1.93
N LEU A 108 9.53 20.12 -2.42
CA LEU A 108 10.20 18.88 -2.80
C LEU A 108 11.05 19.12 -4.05
N THR A 109 12.36 19.06 -3.90
CA THR A 109 13.30 19.06 -5.03
C THR A 109 13.42 17.64 -5.63
N GLU A 110 14.20 17.49 -6.70
CA GLU A 110 14.43 16.18 -7.34
C GLU A 110 15.02 15.15 -6.37
N ILE A 111 15.84 15.57 -5.42
CA ILE A 111 16.49 14.68 -4.43
C ILE A 111 15.44 14.17 -3.44
N GLU A 112 14.61 15.05 -2.88
CA GLU A 112 13.56 14.66 -1.95
C GLU A 112 12.49 13.81 -2.65
N ASN A 113 12.10 14.18 -3.87
CA ASN A 113 11.18 13.36 -4.67
C ASN A 113 11.75 11.96 -4.90
N SER A 114 13.02 11.84 -5.28
CA SER A 114 13.69 10.55 -5.46
C SER A 114 13.71 9.74 -4.17
N ALA A 115 13.97 10.38 -3.03
CA ALA A 115 13.96 9.71 -1.73
C ALA A 115 12.54 9.19 -1.36
N VAL A 116 11.50 9.98 -1.59
CA VAL A 116 10.11 9.57 -1.33
C VAL A 116 9.69 8.43 -2.25
N ILE A 117 10.03 8.50 -3.54
CA ILE A 117 9.77 7.43 -4.51
C ILE A 117 10.45 6.12 -4.08
N GLU A 118 11.72 6.18 -3.67
CA GLU A 118 12.46 5.00 -3.23
C GLU A 118 11.85 4.38 -1.96
N ILE A 119 11.42 5.18 -1.00
CA ILE A 119 10.72 4.71 0.20
C ILE A 119 9.40 4.00 -0.19
N GLY A 120 8.60 4.61 -1.07
CA GLY A 120 7.38 4.00 -1.58
C GLY A 120 7.67 2.68 -2.32
N ASN A 121 8.73 2.64 -3.12
CA ASN A 121 9.18 1.44 -3.82
C ASN A 121 9.54 0.30 -2.85
N ILE A 122 10.30 0.60 -1.79
CA ILE A 122 10.66 -0.37 -0.76
C ILE A 122 9.42 -0.94 -0.08
N LEU A 123 8.45 -0.08 0.29
CA LEU A 123 7.22 -0.51 0.92
C LEU A 123 6.38 -1.42 -0.01
N ILE A 124 6.16 -0.98 -1.23
CA ILE A 124 5.40 -1.72 -2.25
C ILE A 124 6.08 -3.06 -2.54
N SER A 125 7.39 -3.05 -2.80
CA SER A 125 8.14 -4.27 -3.11
C SER A 125 8.15 -5.25 -1.95
N SER A 126 8.28 -4.79 -0.71
CA SER A 126 8.27 -5.64 0.48
C SER A 126 6.91 -6.29 0.68
N PHE A 127 5.82 -5.55 0.45
CA PHE A 127 4.46 -6.08 0.48
C PHE A 127 4.25 -7.15 -0.61
N ILE A 128 4.62 -6.84 -1.84
CA ILE A 128 4.48 -7.74 -3.00
C ILE A 128 5.32 -9.01 -2.82
N ASN A 129 6.52 -8.91 -2.28
CA ASN A 129 7.36 -10.08 -1.99
C ASN A 129 6.72 -10.99 -0.94
N ALA A 130 6.11 -10.41 0.10
CA ALA A 130 5.35 -11.18 1.09
C ALA A 130 4.15 -11.88 0.47
N LEU A 131 3.37 -11.17 -0.34
CA LEU A 131 2.22 -11.72 -1.04
C LEU A 131 2.62 -12.86 -1.99
N SER A 132 3.69 -12.67 -2.75
CA SER A 132 4.24 -13.69 -3.64
C SER A 132 4.74 -14.92 -2.87
N GLY A 133 5.41 -14.71 -1.74
CA GLY A 133 5.91 -15.79 -0.88
C GLY A 133 4.80 -16.64 -0.28
N LEU A 134 3.69 -16.02 0.13
CA LEU A 134 2.54 -16.70 0.72
C LEU A 134 1.69 -17.46 -0.30
N SER A 135 1.44 -16.84 -1.44
CA SER A 135 0.53 -17.39 -2.46
C SER A 135 1.24 -18.27 -3.50
N GLY A 136 2.57 -18.23 -3.58
CA GLY A 136 3.35 -18.84 -4.63
C GLY A 136 3.14 -18.18 -6.01
N VAL A 137 2.52 -17.01 -6.05
CA VAL A 137 2.18 -16.27 -7.27
C VAL A 137 3.29 -15.29 -7.61
N ARG A 138 3.68 -15.23 -8.88
CA ARG A 138 4.67 -14.26 -9.35
C ARG A 138 4.03 -12.94 -9.70
N ILE A 139 4.43 -11.89 -8.96
CA ILE A 139 3.98 -10.52 -9.16
C ILE A 139 5.21 -9.64 -9.34
N THR A 140 5.19 -8.81 -10.37
CA THR A 140 6.27 -7.87 -10.66
C THR A 140 5.70 -6.46 -10.61
N PRO A 141 6.11 -5.62 -9.65
CA PRO A 141 5.75 -4.22 -9.66
C PRO A 141 6.49 -3.48 -10.78
N SER A 142 5.84 -2.51 -11.41
CA SER A 142 6.50 -1.59 -12.35
C SER A 142 7.41 -0.61 -11.60
N VAL A 143 8.19 0.13 -12.37
CA VAL A 143 8.88 1.32 -11.80
C VAL A 143 7.81 2.25 -11.22
N PRO A 144 7.96 2.68 -9.95
CA PRO A 144 6.98 3.54 -9.32
C PRO A 144 6.90 4.90 -10.03
N GLN A 145 5.68 5.39 -10.18
CA GLN A 145 5.38 6.68 -10.78
C GLN A 145 4.47 7.50 -9.86
N LEU A 146 4.63 8.81 -9.90
CA LEU A 146 3.69 9.73 -9.28
C LEU A 146 2.57 10.00 -10.30
N SER A 147 1.48 9.24 -10.23
CA SER A 147 0.34 9.39 -11.14
C SER A 147 -0.93 8.83 -10.51
N ILE A 148 -2.06 9.42 -10.84
CA ILE A 148 -3.37 8.97 -10.37
C ILE A 148 -4.18 8.61 -11.61
N ASP A 149 -4.16 7.32 -11.97
CA ASP A 149 -5.15 6.73 -12.86
C ASP A 149 -5.88 5.63 -12.06
N MET A 150 -7.23 5.71 -11.95
CA MET A 150 -7.93 5.06 -10.87
C MET A 150 -8.98 4.08 -11.38
N GLN A 151 -9.00 2.90 -10.78
CA GLN A 151 -10.01 1.87 -11.00
C GLN A 151 -11.25 2.15 -10.14
N ASP A 152 -12.40 1.62 -10.55
CA ASP A 152 -13.70 1.85 -9.90
C ASP A 152 -13.77 1.35 -8.43
N TYR A 153 -12.91 0.39 -8.05
CA TYR A 153 -12.85 -0.17 -6.70
C TYR A 153 -11.42 -0.32 -6.22
N ILE A 154 -11.18 0.01 -4.96
CA ILE A 154 -9.89 -0.09 -4.29
C ILE A 154 -10.03 -0.99 -3.07
N MET A 155 -9.15 -1.97 -2.94
CA MET A 155 -8.98 -2.68 -1.68
C MET A 155 -8.03 -1.86 -0.80
N LEU A 156 -8.57 -1.20 0.21
CA LEU A 156 -7.77 -0.49 1.18
C LEU A 156 -7.15 -1.49 2.17
N ILE A 157 -5.85 -1.66 2.11
CA ILE A 157 -5.07 -2.33 3.14
C ILE A 157 -4.31 -1.22 3.87
N GLY A 158 -4.83 -0.77 4.99
CA GLY A 158 -4.26 0.42 5.56
C GLY A 158 -4.27 0.46 7.06
N GLY A 159 -3.35 1.21 7.57
CA GLY A 159 -3.18 1.62 8.92
C GLY A 159 -2.18 2.76 8.95
N SER A 160 -2.14 3.50 10.04
CA SER A 160 -1.06 4.44 10.27
C SER A 160 0.20 3.69 10.67
N PHE A 161 1.36 4.18 10.27
CA PHE A 161 2.61 3.69 10.84
C PHE A 161 2.78 4.25 12.26
N LEU A 162 3.23 3.41 13.17
CA LEU A 162 3.74 3.84 14.47
C LEU A 162 5.26 3.94 14.38
N VAL A 163 5.79 5.14 14.50
CA VAL A 163 7.22 5.41 14.48
C VAL A 163 7.61 6.02 15.83
N GLU A 164 8.45 5.34 16.58
CA GLU A 164 8.82 5.74 17.95
C GLU A 164 7.57 6.04 18.83
N GLY A 165 6.49 5.27 18.65
CA GLY A 165 5.23 5.43 19.38
C GLY A 165 4.33 6.57 18.91
N LYS A 166 4.71 7.31 17.86
CA LYS A 166 3.87 8.35 17.24
C LYS A 166 3.17 7.79 16.01
N GLU A 167 1.91 8.11 15.87
CA GLU A 167 1.13 7.76 14.69
C GLU A 167 1.53 8.66 13.51
N VAL A 168 1.90 8.03 12.41
CA VAL A 168 2.31 8.70 11.17
C VAL A 168 1.39 8.23 10.05
N PRO A 169 0.58 9.11 9.47
CA PRO A 169 -0.37 8.72 8.43
C PRO A 169 0.34 8.28 7.16
N CYS A 170 0.34 6.96 6.93
CA CYS A 170 0.75 6.35 5.68
C CYS A 170 -0.22 5.23 5.35
N ARG A 171 -0.58 5.07 4.10
CA ARG A 171 -1.53 4.07 3.66
C ARG A 171 -0.97 3.27 2.49
N LEU A 172 -1.13 1.97 2.55
CA LEU A 172 -0.89 1.09 1.41
C LEU A 172 -2.23 0.62 0.87
N LEU A 173 -2.42 0.77 -0.44
CA LEU A 173 -3.61 0.32 -1.13
C LEU A 173 -3.20 -0.71 -2.17
N LEU A 174 -3.91 -1.84 -2.19
CA LEU A 174 -3.76 -2.87 -3.21
C LEU A 174 -5.08 -2.97 -3.98
N ALA A 175 -5.03 -2.86 -5.30
CA ALA A 175 -6.17 -2.96 -6.19
C ALA A 175 -5.86 -3.95 -7.33
N PRO A 176 -5.95 -5.27 -7.10
CA PRO A 176 -5.85 -6.26 -8.17
C PRO A 176 -7.10 -6.19 -9.05
N ASP A 177 -7.00 -6.51 -10.33
CA ASP A 177 -8.21 -6.74 -11.11
C ASP A 177 -8.99 -7.97 -10.60
N VAL A 178 -10.28 -8.07 -10.94
CA VAL A 178 -11.15 -9.14 -10.40
C VAL A 178 -10.68 -10.54 -10.81
N ARG A 179 -10.06 -10.70 -11.97
CA ARG A 179 -9.49 -11.99 -12.40
C ARG A 179 -8.29 -12.37 -11.54
N SER A 180 -7.41 -11.41 -11.31
CA SER A 180 -6.24 -11.56 -10.46
C SER A 180 -6.62 -11.84 -9.01
N LEU A 181 -7.67 -11.19 -8.50
CA LEU A 181 -8.22 -11.46 -7.17
C LEU A 181 -8.72 -12.92 -7.06
N ASN A 182 -9.53 -13.38 -8.02
CA ASN A 182 -9.98 -14.77 -8.07
C ASN A 182 -8.81 -15.76 -8.13
N TYR A 183 -7.80 -15.47 -8.95
CA TYR A 183 -6.62 -16.32 -9.06
C TYR A 183 -5.84 -16.38 -7.74
N LEU A 184 -5.66 -15.25 -7.08
CA LEU A 184 -5.01 -15.15 -5.77
C LEU A 184 -5.75 -15.98 -4.71
N LEU A 185 -7.07 -15.79 -4.57
CA LEU A 185 -7.91 -16.52 -3.62
C LEU A 185 -7.87 -18.04 -3.87
N ASN A 186 -7.83 -18.44 -5.15
CA ASN A 186 -7.69 -19.85 -5.54
C ASN A 186 -6.34 -20.42 -5.09
N LYS A 187 -5.25 -19.69 -5.34
CA LYS A 187 -3.90 -20.10 -4.93
C LYS A 187 -3.76 -20.24 -3.41
N LEU A 188 -4.53 -19.48 -2.66
CA LEU A 188 -4.59 -19.54 -1.20
C LEU A 188 -5.53 -20.66 -0.70
N GLY A 189 -6.20 -21.40 -1.60
CA GLY A 189 -7.14 -22.46 -1.23
C GLY A 189 -8.47 -21.95 -0.67
N ILE A 190 -8.84 -20.68 -0.96
CA ILE A 190 -10.01 -19.99 -0.41
C ILE A 190 -11.13 -19.86 -1.46
N CYS A 191 -11.18 -20.74 -2.42
CA CYS A 191 -12.29 -20.85 -3.35
C CYS A 191 -13.19 -22.00 -2.96
N GLU A 192 -14.47 -21.72 -2.66
CA GLU A 192 -15.54 -22.70 -2.70
C GLU A 192 -16.15 -22.82 -4.09
#